data_43919d0307838bcee4d7ff517b2c95ce
#
_entry.id   43919d0307838bcee4d7ff517b2c95ce
#
_cell.length_a   1.000
_cell.length_b   1.000
_cell.length_c   1.000
_cell.angle_alpha   90.00
_cell.angle_beta   90.00
_cell.angle_gamma   90.00
#
_symmetry.space_group_name_H-M   'P 1'
#
loop_
_entity.id
_entity.type
_entity.pdbx_description
1 polymer ?
#
loop_
_entity_poly.entity_id
_entity_poly.type
_entity_poly.pdbx_seq_one_letter_code
_entity_poly.pdbx_strand_id
1 'polypeptide(L)'
;MNNIKYIFSAAAFMLSVGLTSCTADLDVNPIDPNLKTKVNTKAESVLNKCYAIIAMAGNGGANGDSDVDGIDGGTSGYIRQLFNTQELTTDEAICAWGGDEGILNFNFNTYDASHPMLKGFYSRLYAGITYCNQYLADYGDYNEKMSAEAR
;
A
#
# COMPACT_ATOMS: atom_id res chain seq x y z
N MET A 1 -43.73 -27.00 32.46
CA MET A 1 -43.53 -25.91 31.42
C MET A 1 -42.55 -24.84 31.86
N ASN A 2 -42.22 -24.67 33.14
CA ASN A 2 -41.28 -23.61 33.59
C ASN A 2 -39.79 -23.94 33.30
N ASN A 3 -39.41 -25.21 33.35
CA ASN A 3 -37.99 -25.59 33.20
C ASN A 3 -37.41 -25.35 31.79
N ILE A 4 -38.23 -25.35 30.75
CA ILE A 4 -37.81 -25.09 29.37
C ILE A 4 -37.36 -23.62 29.21
N LYS A 5 -38.04 -22.68 29.87
CA LYS A 5 -37.69 -21.25 29.82
C LYS A 5 -36.32 -20.98 30.44
N TYR A 6 -35.97 -21.67 31.54
CA TYR A 6 -34.66 -21.54 32.16
C TYR A 6 -33.53 -22.15 31.33
N ILE A 7 -33.80 -23.24 30.59
CA ILE A 7 -32.83 -23.86 29.69
C ILE A 7 -32.53 -22.94 28.50
N PHE A 8 -33.55 -22.31 27.90
CA PHE A 8 -33.35 -21.36 26.81
C PHE A 8 -32.63 -20.08 27.26
N SER A 9 -32.94 -19.59 28.49
CA SER A 9 -32.26 -18.43 29.05
C SER A 9 -30.79 -18.73 29.38
N ALA A 10 -30.48 -19.91 29.93
CA ALA A 10 -29.10 -20.32 30.20
C ALA A 10 -28.29 -20.53 28.90
N ALA A 11 -28.89 -21.12 27.87
CA ALA A 11 -28.26 -21.31 26.59
C ALA A 11 -27.98 -19.97 25.89
N ALA A 12 -28.91 -19.01 25.93
CA ALA A 12 -28.72 -17.67 25.37
C ALA A 12 -27.60 -16.88 26.10
N PHE A 13 -27.51 -17.05 27.41
CA PHE A 13 -26.46 -16.41 28.21
C PHE A 13 -25.08 -17.01 27.94
N MET A 14 -24.97 -18.33 27.73
CA MET A 14 -23.71 -18.97 27.36
C MET A 14 -23.28 -18.60 25.96
N LEU A 15 -24.20 -18.40 25.01
CA LEU A 15 -23.87 -17.93 23.66
C LEU A 15 -23.34 -16.49 23.64
N SER A 16 -23.88 -15.62 24.53
CA SER A 16 -23.43 -14.21 24.59
C SER A 16 -22.03 -14.04 25.19
N VAL A 17 -21.63 -14.93 26.08
CA VAL A 17 -20.28 -14.90 26.70
C VAL A 17 -19.21 -15.44 25.74
N GLY A 18 -19.59 -16.33 24.80
CA GLY A 18 -18.67 -16.88 23.82
C GLY A 18 -18.29 -15.92 22.69
N LEU A 19 -19.01 -14.81 22.51
CA LEU A 19 -18.77 -13.85 21.42
C LEU A 19 -17.86 -12.66 21.81
N THR A 20 -17.44 -12.58 23.07
CA THR A 20 -16.51 -11.52 23.52
C THR A 20 -15.04 -11.90 23.40
N SER A 21 -14.76 -13.07 22.82
CA SER A 21 -13.39 -13.53 22.59
C SER A 21 -12.84 -12.95 21.30
N CYS A 22 -11.68 -12.32 21.36
CA CYS A 22 -10.70 -12.02 20.31
C CYS A 22 -10.54 -10.57 19.83
N THR A 23 -11.22 -9.57 20.36
CA THR A 23 -10.87 -8.18 19.98
C THR A 23 -9.70 -7.62 20.79
N ALA A 24 -9.47 -8.10 22.02
CA ALA A 24 -8.38 -7.63 22.86
C ALA A 24 -6.99 -8.11 22.39
N ASP A 25 -6.95 -9.22 21.63
CA ASP A 25 -5.70 -9.78 21.08
C ASP A 25 -5.27 -9.05 19.79
N LEU A 26 -6.14 -8.22 19.23
CA LEU A 26 -5.84 -7.37 18.07
C LEU A 26 -5.23 -6.01 18.46
N ASP A 27 -5.31 -5.64 19.72
CA ASP A 27 -4.75 -4.38 20.25
C ASP A 27 -3.33 -4.61 20.77
N VAL A 28 -2.47 -5.11 19.89
CA VAL A 28 -1.05 -5.37 20.20
C VAL A 28 -0.27 -4.07 20.21
N ASN A 29 0.27 -3.74 21.38
CA ASN A 29 1.27 -2.69 21.46
C ASN A 29 2.55 -3.14 20.74
N PRO A 30 3.15 -2.30 19.88
CA PRO A 30 4.43 -2.61 19.27
C PRO A 30 5.48 -2.96 20.33
N ILE A 31 6.23 -4.03 20.08
CA ILE A 31 7.29 -4.50 20.99
C ILE A 31 8.42 -3.47 21.08
N ASP A 32 8.67 -2.71 19.99
CA ASP A 32 9.60 -1.59 20.00
C ASP A 32 8.90 -0.31 20.48
N PRO A 33 9.24 0.24 21.69
CA PRO A 33 8.67 1.46 22.21
C PRO A 33 8.91 2.68 21.31
N ASN A 34 9.95 2.66 20.46
CA ASN A 34 10.22 3.72 19.48
C ASN A 34 9.23 3.70 18.32
N LEU A 35 8.61 2.57 18.03
CA LEU A 35 7.60 2.46 17.00
C LEU A 35 6.33 3.25 17.37
N LYS A 36 5.94 3.25 18.65
CA LYS A 36 4.80 4.06 19.14
C LYS A 36 4.99 5.57 18.89
N THR A 37 6.22 6.05 19.03
CA THR A 37 6.55 7.46 18.79
C THR A 37 6.64 7.78 17.29
N LYS A 38 6.98 6.80 16.46
CA LYS A 38 7.06 6.95 15.00
C LYS A 38 5.72 6.81 14.30
N VAL A 39 4.79 6.06 14.89
CA VAL A 39 3.42 5.86 14.34
C VAL A 39 2.55 7.11 14.56
N ASN A 40 2.94 8.02 15.45
CA ASN A 40 2.31 9.35 15.57
C ASN A 40 2.84 10.31 14.50
N THR A 41 2.81 9.86 13.26
CA THR A 41 3.16 10.70 12.12
C THR A 41 2.14 11.82 11.99
N LYS A 42 2.65 13.02 11.78
CA LYS A 42 1.80 14.17 11.47
C LYS A 42 1.02 13.90 10.19
N ALA A 43 -0.17 14.43 10.05
CA ALA A 43 -1.00 14.27 8.86
C ALA A 43 -0.23 14.61 7.57
N GLU A 44 0.60 15.67 7.61
CA GLU A 44 1.44 16.09 6.48
C GLU A 44 2.44 15.01 6.07
N SER A 45 3.00 14.27 7.02
CA SER A 45 3.96 13.20 6.71
C SER A 45 3.28 12.03 5.98
N VAL A 46 2.04 11.72 6.35
CA VAL A 46 1.25 10.69 5.67
C VAL A 46 0.79 11.17 4.30
N LEU A 47 0.38 12.43 4.19
CA LEU A 47 0.05 13.06 2.91
C LEU A 47 1.25 13.08 1.96
N ASN A 48 2.43 13.47 2.46
CA ASN A 48 3.66 13.47 1.67
C ASN A 48 4.01 12.06 1.15
N LYS A 49 3.68 11.00 1.88
CA LYS A 49 3.85 9.62 1.43
C LYS A 49 2.97 9.30 0.21
N CYS A 50 1.77 9.87 0.13
CA CYS A 50 0.89 9.71 -1.04
C CYS A 50 1.52 10.33 -2.30
N TYR A 51 2.17 11.47 -2.18
CA TYR A 51 2.90 12.10 -3.29
C TYR A 51 4.22 11.39 -3.59
N ALA A 52 4.92 10.92 -2.57
CA ALA A 52 6.21 10.27 -2.71
C ALA A 52 6.16 9.01 -3.60
N ILE A 53 5.03 8.31 -3.65
CA ILE A 53 4.86 7.11 -4.50
C ILE A 53 5.06 7.42 -5.99
N ILE A 54 4.79 8.64 -6.42
CA ILE A 54 4.96 9.10 -7.80
C ILE A 54 6.41 9.48 -8.09
N ALA A 55 7.10 10.04 -7.08
CA ALA A 55 8.43 10.62 -7.25
C ALA A 55 9.57 9.66 -6.87
N MET A 56 9.33 8.73 -5.97
CA MET A 56 10.36 7.86 -5.38
C MET A 56 10.17 6.40 -5.79
N ALA A 57 11.27 5.65 -5.75
CA ALA A 57 11.27 4.21 -6.00
C ALA A 57 11.89 3.42 -4.84
N GLY A 58 12.47 4.08 -3.86
CA GLY A 58 13.10 3.49 -2.68
C GLY A 58 14.08 4.43 -2.00
N ASN A 59 14.68 3.98 -0.91
CA ASN A 59 15.55 4.80 -0.06
C ASN A 59 17.00 4.92 -0.54
N GLY A 60 17.44 4.05 -1.41
CA GLY A 60 18.84 3.94 -1.83
C GLY A 60 19.11 4.35 -3.28
N GLY A 61 18.20 5.04 -3.94
CA GLY A 61 18.30 5.34 -5.38
C GLY A 61 18.07 4.11 -6.24
N ALA A 62 18.64 4.10 -7.45
CA ALA A 62 18.36 3.07 -8.47
C ALA A 62 18.74 1.63 -8.05
N ASN A 63 19.65 1.47 -7.11
CA ASN A 63 20.11 0.17 -6.63
C ASN A 63 19.78 -0.06 -5.14
N GLY A 64 18.93 0.77 -4.57
CA GLY A 64 18.48 0.64 -3.19
C GLY A 64 17.28 -0.28 -3.03
N ASP A 65 16.92 -0.53 -1.77
CA ASP A 65 15.71 -1.28 -1.46
C ASP A 65 14.48 -0.54 -1.96
N SER A 66 13.56 -1.28 -2.55
CA SER A 66 12.29 -0.72 -3.00
C SER A 66 11.44 -0.25 -1.81
N ASP A 67 10.70 0.83 -1.99
CA ASP A 67 9.68 1.29 -1.06
C ASP A 67 8.37 0.46 -1.13
N VAL A 68 8.25 -0.39 -2.14
CA VAL A 68 7.17 -1.35 -2.32
C VAL A 68 7.76 -2.75 -2.33
N ASP A 69 7.30 -3.59 -1.40
CA ASP A 69 7.82 -4.95 -1.25
C ASP A 69 7.59 -5.80 -2.50
N GLY A 70 8.57 -6.64 -2.81
CA GLY A 70 8.50 -7.60 -3.91
C GLY A 70 8.66 -7.02 -5.32
N ILE A 71 9.06 -5.75 -5.46
CA ILE A 71 9.40 -5.15 -6.76
C ILE A 71 10.79 -4.52 -6.72
N ASP A 72 11.43 -4.42 -7.87
CA ASP A 72 12.75 -3.81 -8.00
C ASP A 72 12.67 -2.28 -7.91
N GLY A 73 13.45 -1.67 -7.02
CA GLY A 73 13.48 -0.22 -6.82
C GLY A 73 14.05 0.56 -8.02
N GLY A 74 15.02 -0.03 -8.74
CA GLY A 74 15.68 0.61 -9.88
C GLY A 74 14.80 0.71 -11.12
N THR A 75 13.88 -0.24 -11.29
CA THR A 75 13.07 -0.34 -12.51
C THR A 75 11.59 -0.01 -12.31
N SER A 76 11.11 0.10 -11.08
CA SER A 76 9.68 0.25 -10.78
C SER A 76 9.20 1.68 -10.52
N GLY A 77 10.06 2.69 -10.73
CA GLY A 77 9.67 4.09 -10.54
C GLY A 77 8.48 4.49 -11.42
N TYR A 78 7.50 5.21 -10.83
CA TYR A 78 6.25 5.58 -11.52
C TYR A 78 6.49 6.28 -12.85
N ILE A 79 7.25 7.36 -12.86
CA ILE A 79 7.50 8.17 -14.07
C ILE A 79 8.20 7.34 -15.14
N ARG A 80 9.18 6.53 -14.73
CA ARG A 80 9.88 5.64 -15.68
C ARG A 80 8.92 4.66 -16.33
N GLN A 81 8.06 4.00 -15.58
CA GLN A 81 7.16 3.00 -16.12
C GLN A 81 6.00 3.62 -16.90
N LEU A 82 5.56 4.81 -16.49
CA LEU A 82 4.59 5.57 -17.28
C LEU A 82 5.16 5.88 -18.67
N PHE A 83 6.40 6.38 -18.74
CA PHE A 83 7.08 6.64 -20.01
C PHE A 83 7.26 5.35 -20.83
N ASN A 84 7.79 4.29 -20.22
CA ASN A 84 8.04 3.03 -20.92
C ASN A 84 6.77 2.46 -21.55
N THR A 85 5.66 2.48 -20.84
CA THR A 85 4.40 1.89 -21.31
C THR A 85 3.68 2.73 -22.35
N GLN A 86 3.93 4.02 -22.41
CA GLN A 86 3.26 4.92 -23.34
C GLN A 86 4.13 5.24 -24.56
N GLU A 87 5.40 5.54 -24.36
CA GLU A 87 6.27 5.99 -25.45
C GLU A 87 7.00 4.85 -26.15
N LEU A 88 7.53 3.87 -25.39
CA LEU A 88 8.28 2.76 -25.99
C LEU A 88 7.41 1.75 -26.75
N THR A 89 6.11 1.82 -26.59
CA THR A 89 5.15 0.99 -27.35
C THR A 89 4.75 1.60 -28.68
N THR A 90 5.24 2.80 -28.97
CA THR A 90 4.97 3.55 -30.19
C THR A 90 6.21 3.58 -31.10
N ASP A 91 6.13 4.24 -32.23
CA ASP A 91 7.23 4.50 -33.18
C ASP A 91 7.99 5.81 -32.84
N GLU A 92 7.57 6.54 -31.79
CA GLU A 92 8.19 7.82 -31.43
C GLU A 92 9.49 7.66 -30.64
N ALA A 93 9.64 6.55 -29.90
CA ALA A 93 10.81 6.31 -29.07
C ALA A 93 11.31 4.87 -29.13
N ILE A 94 12.63 4.70 -29.11
CA ILE A 94 13.30 3.41 -29.03
C ILE A 94 14.23 3.42 -27.82
N CYS A 95 14.15 2.39 -26.99
CA CYS A 95 15.10 2.19 -25.91
C CYS A 95 16.40 1.60 -26.44
N ALA A 96 17.49 2.36 -26.39
CA ALA A 96 18.83 1.88 -26.72
C ALA A 96 19.47 1.02 -25.61
N TRP A 97 18.92 1.09 -24.40
CA TRP A 97 19.37 0.35 -23.23
C TRP A 97 18.63 -0.98 -23.12
N GLY A 98 19.35 -2.08 -23.33
CA GLY A 98 18.78 -3.44 -23.26
C GLY A 98 19.10 -4.19 -21.97
N GLY A 99 19.70 -3.52 -20.97
CA GLY A 99 20.18 -4.18 -19.76
C GLY A 99 19.10 -4.52 -18.72
N ASP A 100 17.96 -3.88 -18.78
CA ASP A 100 16.87 -4.16 -17.86
C ASP A 100 15.94 -5.23 -18.43
N GLU A 101 15.58 -6.21 -17.61
CA GLU A 101 14.71 -7.31 -18.01
C GLU A 101 13.37 -6.81 -18.55
N GLY A 102 13.08 -7.16 -19.79
CA GLY A 102 11.83 -6.85 -20.45
C GLY A 102 11.75 -5.48 -21.14
N ILE A 103 12.73 -4.57 -20.98
CA ILE A 103 12.63 -3.21 -21.52
C ILE A 103 12.41 -3.19 -23.04
N LEU A 104 13.07 -4.06 -23.79
CA LEU A 104 12.94 -4.14 -25.25
C LEU A 104 11.60 -4.71 -25.70
N ASN A 105 10.89 -5.44 -24.84
CA ASN A 105 9.60 -6.02 -25.18
C ASN A 105 8.55 -4.93 -25.45
N PHE A 106 8.69 -3.75 -24.88
CA PHE A 106 7.82 -2.61 -25.17
C PHE A 106 7.95 -2.19 -26.66
N ASN A 107 9.16 -2.04 -27.16
CA ASN A 107 9.39 -1.66 -28.56
C ASN A 107 8.87 -2.71 -29.55
N PHE A 108 8.93 -3.99 -29.18
CA PHE A 108 8.44 -5.08 -30.03
C PHE A 108 6.97 -5.44 -29.78
N ASN A 109 6.31 -4.79 -28.83
CA ASN A 109 4.95 -5.11 -28.40
C ASN A 109 4.76 -6.61 -28.05
N THR A 110 5.78 -7.21 -27.40
CA THR A 110 5.83 -8.63 -27.02
C THR A 110 5.76 -8.84 -25.52
N TYR A 111 4.93 -8.08 -24.82
CA TYR A 111 4.72 -8.16 -23.39
C TYR A 111 3.35 -8.72 -23.05
N ASP A 112 3.24 -9.32 -21.87
CA ASP A 112 2.02 -9.84 -21.31
C ASP A 112 1.89 -9.49 -19.80
N ALA A 113 0.89 -10.05 -19.13
CA ALA A 113 0.61 -9.77 -17.70
C ALA A 113 1.73 -10.25 -16.75
N SER A 114 2.63 -11.14 -17.19
CA SER A 114 3.78 -11.62 -16.40
C SER A 114 5.00 -10.71 -16.50
N HIS A 115 4.96 -9.71 -17.37
CA HIS A 115 6.08 -8.81 -17.63
C HIS A 115 6.55 -8.08 -16.36
N PRO A 116 7.85 -8.14 -16.00
CA PRO A 116 8.33 -7.67 -14.70
C PRO A 116 8.10 -6.17 -14.47
N MET A 117 8.29 -5.33 -15.49
CA MET A 117 8.08 -3.89 -15.37
C MET A 117 6.59 -3.53 -15.27
N LEU A 118 5.70 -4.23 -15.96
CA LEU A 118 4.25 -4.03 -15.82
C LEU A 118 3.78 -4.45 -14.43
N LYS A 119 4.28 -5.58 -13.92
CA LYS A 119 4.02 -6.00 -12.54
C LYS A 119 4.50 -4.96 -11.54
N GLY A 120 5.71 -4.43 -11.70
CA GLY A 120 6.26 -3.36 -10.88
C GLY A 120 5.40 -2.09 -10.92
N PHE A 121 5.00 -1.67 -12.10
CA PHE A 121 4.14 -0.50 -12.30
C PHE A 121 2.76 -0.69 -11.65
N TYR A 122 2.12 -1.82 -11.89
CA TYR A 122 0.84 -2.19 -11.27
C TYR A 122 0.93 -2.16 -9.74
N SER A 123 1.93 -2.85 -9.17
CA SER A 123 2.13 -2.89 -7.72
C SER A 123 2.34 -1.51 -7.12
N ARG A 124 3.09 -0.65 -7.79
CA ARG A 124 3.31 0.74 -7.37
C ARG A 124 2.03 1.56 -7.36
N LEU A 125 1.20 1.45 -8.40
CA LEU A 125 -0.09 2.15 -8.46
C LEU A 125 -1.01 1.73 -7.31
N TYR A 126 -1.10 0.43 -7.03
CA TYR A 126 -1.92 -0.07 -5.93
C TYR A 126 -1.36 0.27 -4.54
N ALA A 127 -0.04 0.31 -4.38
CA ALA A 127 0.58 0.82 -3.16
C ALA A 127 0.22 2.31 -2.95
N GLY A 128 0.24 3.11 -4.02
CA GLY A 128 -0.20 4.52 -3.96
C GLY A 128 -1.66 4.66 -3.54
N ILE A 129 -2.55 3.87 -4.13
CA ILE A 129 -3.97 3.83 -3.75
C ILE A 129 -4.11 3.45 -2.26
N THR A 130 -3.33 2.48 -1.78
CA THR A 130 -3.35 2.06 -0.38
C THR A 130 -2.93 3.19 0.55
N TYR A 131 -1.88 3.94 0.22
CA TYR A 131 -1.45 5.10 1.01
C TYR A 131 -2.49 6.21 1.04
N CYS A 132 -3.14 6.49 -0.10
CA CYS A 132 -4.23 7.46 -0.16
C CYS A 132 -5.43 7.03 0.67
N ASN A 133 -5.82 5.75 0.59
CA ASN A 133 -6.92 5.21 1.38
C ASN A 133 -6.61 5.27 2.87
N GLN A 134 -5.37 4.95 3.27
CA GLN A 134 -4.93 5.07 4.66
C GLN A 134 -5.00 6.52 5.14
N TYR A 135 -4.52 7.49 4.32
CA TYR A 135 -4.61 8.90 4.66
C TYR A 135 -6.06 9.34 4.85
N LEU A 136 -6.95 8.95 3.94
CA LEU A 136 -8.37 9.29 4.04
C LEU A 136 -9.04 8.66 5.26
N ALA A 137 -8.70 7.41 5.58
CA ALA A 137 -9.23 6.73 6.77
C ALA A 137 -8.79 7.41 8.07
N ASP A 138 -7.51 7.85 8.14
CA ASP A 138 -6.94 8.42 9.35
C ASP A 138 -7.26 9.92 9.51
N TYR A 139 -7.41 10.65 8.41
CA TYR A 139 -7.45 12.11 8.40
C TYR A 139 -8.53 12.73 7.50
N GLY A 140 -9.30 11.93 6.75
CA GLY A 140 -10.21 12.41 5.69
C GLY A 140 -11.37 13.27 6.20
N ASP A 141 -11.91 12.96 7.35
CA ASP A 141 -13.13 13.58 7.90
C ASP A 141 -12.84 14.60 9.00
N TYR A 142 -12.15 15.71 8.65
CA TYR A 142 -11.90 16.80 9.61
C TYR A 142 -11.34 16.33 10.96
N ASN A 143 -10.50 15.32 10.94
CA ASN A 143 -9.88 14.80 12.13
C ASN A 143 -9.01 15.90 12.78
N GLU A 144 -9.07 16.00 14.12
CA GLU A 144 -8.25 16.94 14.92
C GLU A 144 -6.74 16.78 14.71
N LYS A 145 -6.32 15.61 14.19
CA LYS A 145 -4.92 15.32 13.86
C LYS A 145 -4.42 16.00 12.59
N MET A 146 -5.31 16.50 11.74
CA MET A 146 -4.91 17.27 10.56
C MET A 146 -4.55 18.69 10.93
N SER A 147 -3.44 19.18 10.40
CA SER A 147 -3.13 20.61 10.45
C SER A 147 -4.05 21.41 9.54
N ALA A 148 -4.12 22.73 9.77
CA ALA A 148 -4.93 23.62 8.94
C ALA A 148 -4.44 23.66 7.48
N GLU A 149 -3.12 23.48 7.26
CA GLU A 149 -2.53 23.45 5.92
C GLU A 149 -2.79 22.13 5.17
N ALA A 150 -3.06 21.05 5.90
CA ALA A 150 -3.31 19.74 5.30
C ALA A 150 -4.79 19.52 4.91
N ARG A 151 -5.67 20.43 5.32
CA ARG A 151 -7.10 20.42 4.95
C ARG A 151 -7.31 21.19 3.68
#